data_3de7db4007fb02c8ba80c42d17d79e43
#
_entry.id   3de7db4007fb02c8ba80c42d17d79e43
#
_cell.length_a   1.000
_cell.length_b   1.000
_cell.length_c   1.000
_cell.angle_alpha   90.00
_cell.angle_beta   90.00
_cell.angle_gamma   90.00
#
_symmetry.space_group_name_H-M   'P 1'
#
loop_
_entity.id
_entity.type
_entity.pdbx_description
1 polymer ?
#
loop_
_entity_poly.entity_id
_entity_poly.type
_entity_poly.pdbx_seq_one_letter_code
_entity_poly.pdbx_strand_id
1 'polypeptide(L)'
;MEIYTGLIMEYLIERATNINPKDDLEKLLKSKKNLRVKLGVDPTAPDVTLGWYAILRMLRKFQDYGHTAVLILGEFTAQVGDPSGKSETRKVMEENEIDDNAKGVLPIIKNILNENNLEIVSNKDWLSKLTIQDMMELASKTTLAQMMERDDFSKRFNENSPISLLEFFYPLYQGYDSVAVKADIEIGGNDQLWNLMLGREIQKSYDLSPQIAMTFPLLVGTDGSKKMSQSLNNYISISDSPENIFGKIMSIPDEIMWDYFTMLTDLEISEIDNFRKNVDKGKTNPFDYKKMLGKLIVSEIYDENSALVAESTFENITINKNLPENMPETNIDDEIDIHLPNFLTENELTKSNSEARRLIESGSVKIDDQKVELLDINSSDLIGKTLQVGKRKFLKINKK
;
A
#
# COMPACT_ATOMS: atom_id res chain seq x y z
N MET A 1 -25.30 16.94 14.98
CA MET A 1 -25.26 15.62 14.34
C MET A 1 -25.46 15.71 12.83
N GLU A 2 -26.47 16.45 12.31
CA GLU A 2 -26.66 16.63 10.85
C GLU A 2 -25.53 17.38 10.13
N ILE A 3 -24.91 18.40 10.75
CA ILE A 3 -23.80 19.15 10.18
C ILE A 3 -22.54 18.28 10.08
N TYR A 4 -22.28 17.46 11.08
CA TYR A 4 -21.15 16.50 11.05
C TYR A 4 -21.32 15.44 9.95
N THR A 5 -22.51 14.88 9.78
CA THR A 5 -22.79 13.88 8.74
C THR A 5 -22.60 14.47 7.32
N GLY A 6 -22.89 15.77 7.13
CA GLY A 6 -22.69 16.45 5.86
C GLY A 6 -21.23 16.63 5.47
N LEU A 7 -20.40 17.14 6.39
CA LEU A 7 -18.95 17.36 6.16
C LEU A 7 -18.17 16.09 5.89
N ILE A 8 -18.59 15.00 6.48
CA ILE A 8 -17.97 13.67 6.38
C ILE A 8 -18.25 13.01 5.05
N MET A 9 -19.49 13.08 4.64
CA MET A 9 -19.92 12.63 3.32
C MET A 9 -19.12 13.31 2.23
N GLU A 10 -18.93 14.63 2.38
CA GLU A 10 -18.18 15.45 1.42
C GLU A 10 -16.74 14.93 1.31
N TYR A 11 -16.04 14.73 2.43
CA TYR A 11 -14.67 14.21 2.44
C TYR A 11 -14.52 12.89 1.68
N LEU A 12 -15.39 11.91 1.95
CA LEU A 12 -15.33 10.59 1.31
C LEU A 12 -15.79 10.63 -0.15
N ILE A 13 -16.85 11.40 -0.45
CA ILE A 13 -17.40 11.53 -1.81
C ILE A 13 -16.41 12.23 -2.74
N GLU A 14 -15.74 13.27 -2.29
CA GLU A 14 -14.75 14.01 -3.09
C GLU A 14 -13.52 13.17 -3.43
N ARG A 15 -13.16 12.20 -2.58
CA ARG A 15 -12.02 11.30 -2.78
C ARG A 15 -12.37 10.02 -3.52
N ALA A 16 -13.64 9.63 -3.52
CA ALA A 16 -14.08 8.43 -4.23
C ALA A 16 -14.11 8.66 -5.75
N THR A 17 -13.57 7.70 -6.49
CA THR A 17 -13.68 7.67 -7.95
C THR A 17 -15.07 7.18 -8.40
N ASN A 18 -15.59 6.16 -7.71
CA ASN A 18 -16.89 5.58 -8.01
C ASN A 18 -17.69 5.38 -6.73
N ILE A 19 -18.99 5.67 -6.81
CA ILE A 19 -19.98 5.37 -5.76
C ILE A 19 -21.22 4.81 -6.47
N ASN A 20 -21.56 3.55 -6.23
CA ASN A 20 -22.65 2.87 -6.93
C ASN A 20 -23.59 2.14 -5.96
N PRO A 21 -24.89 2.51 -5.92
CA PRO A 21 -25.44 3.74 -6.53
C PRO A 21 -25.23 4.96 -5.64
N LYS A 22 -24.92 6.10 -6.23
CA LYS A 22 -24.60 7.34 -5.48
C LYS A 22 -25.82 7.88 -4.71
N ASP A 23 -26.98 7.87 -5.33
CA ASP A 23 -28.23 8.40 -4.74
C ASP A 23 -28.70 7.60 -3.51
N ASP A 24 -28.32 6.33 -3.42
CA ASP A 24 -28.70 5.49 -2.29
C ASP A 24 -27.76 5.63 -1.09
N LEU A 25 -26.51 6.09 -1.29
CA LEU A 25 -25.57 6.34 -0.20
C LEU A 25 -26.14 7.38 0.79
N GLU A 26 -26.67 8.49 0.28
CA GLU A 26 -27.28 9.54 1.10
C GLU A 26 -28.48 9.04 1.89
N LYS A 27 -29.34 8.23 1.25
CA LYS A 27 -30.51 7.61 1.90
C LYS A 27 -30.08 6.63 2.98
N LEU A 28 -29.07 5.82 2.69
CA LEU A 28 -28.54 4.81 3.61
C LEU A 28 -27.98 5.46 4.87
N LEU A 29 -27.17 6.51 4.70
CA LEU A 29 -26.57 7.27 5.80
C LEU A 29 -27.62 7.98 6.68
N LYS A 30 -28.72 8.44 6.07
CA LYS A 30 -29.84 9.04 6.81
C LYS A 30 -30.70 8.01 7.54
N SER A 31 -30.81 6.79 7.00
CA SER A 31 -31.73 5.76 7.50
C SER A 31 -31.14 4.87 8.59
N LYS A 32 -29.81 4.70 8.63
CA LYS A 32 -29.13 3.76 9.52
C LYS A 32 -28.03 4.45 10.30
N LYS A 33 -28.09 4.37 11.63
CA LYS A 33 -27.13 5.03 12.52
C LYS A 33 -25.75 4.41 12.50
N ASN A 34 -25.65 3.10 12.29
CA ASN A 34 -24.39 2.36 12.25
C ASN A 34 -24.38 1.45 11.01
N LEU A 35 -23.51 1.76 10.06
CA LEU A 35 -23.29 0.98 8.85
C LEU A 35 -22.14 0.02 9.03
N ARG A 36 -22.21 -1.13 8.38
CA ARG A 36 -21.15 -2.12 8.27
C ARG A 36 -20.35 -1.86 6.98
N VAL A 37 -19.17 -1.29 7.15
CA VAL A 37 -18.29 -0.92 6.02
C VAL A 37 -17.22 -1.99 5.87
N LYS A 38 -17.32 -2.76 4.81
CA LYS A 38 -16.42 -3.88 4.50
C LYS A 38 -15.19 -3.43 3.73
N LEU A 39 -14.06 -3.96 4.11
CA LEU A 39 -12.81 -3.97 3.32
C LEU A 39 -12.21 -5.37 3.37
N GLY A 40 -11.97 -5.99 2.21
CA GLY A 40 -11.21 -7.24 2.10
C GLY A 40 -9.73 -6.97 1.88
N VAL A 41 -8.87 -7.73 2.55
CA VAL A 41 -7.41 -7.65 2.46
C VAL A 41 -6.82 -9.05 2.41
N ASP A 42 -6.20 -9.42 1.30
CA ASP A 42 -5.45 -10.67 1.19
C ASP A 42 -4.04 -10.48 1.78
N PRO A 43 -3.64 -11.25 2.80
CA PRO A 43 -2.32 -11.12 3.42
C PRO A 43 -1.22 -11.75 2.54
N THR A 44 -0.90 -11.09 1.43
CA THR A 44 0.09 -11.57 0.45
C THR A 44 1.54 -11.21 0.79
N ALA A 45 1.75 -10.44 1.86
CA ALA A 45 3.06 -10.11 2.42
C ALA A 45 2.89 -9.52 3.83
N PRO A 46 3.92 -9.55 4.68
CA PRO A 46 3.80 -9.23 6.11
C PRO A 46 3.85 -7.72 6.43
N ASP A 47 3.69 -6.85 5.44
CA ASP A 47 3.86 -5.40 5.58
C ASP A 47 2.72 -4.62 4.93
N VAL A 48 2.50 -3.38 5.37
CA VAL A 48 1.46 -2.47 4.86
C VAL A 48 2.12 -1.35 4.06
N THR A 49 1.76 -1.25 2.79
CA THR A 49 2.22 -0.17 1.91
C THR A 49 1.40 1.10 2.10
N LEU A 50 1.91 2.28 1.70
CA LEU A 50 1.10 3.52 1.65
C LEU A 50 -0.16 3.36 0.78
N GLY A 51 -0.14 2.48 -0.24
CA GLY A 51 -1.32 2.19 -1.06
C GLY A 51 -2.44 1.50 -0.26
N TRP A 52 -2.10 0.56 0.61
CA TRP A 52 -3.05 -0.06 1.55
C TRP A 52 -3.46 0.93 2.65
N TYR A 53 -2.50 1.66 3.19
CA TYR A 53 -2.75 2.68 4.20
C TYR A 53 -3.78 3.71 3.73
N ALA A 54 -3.71 4.14 2.47
CA ALA A 54 -4.68 5.07 1.87
C ALA A 54 -6.13 4.56 1.98
N ILE A 55 -6.37 3.27 1.67
CA ILE A 55 -7.71 2.68 1.78
C ILE A 55 -8.10 2.44 3.24
N LEU A 56 -7.17 2.03 4.10
CA LEU A 56 -7.41 1.90 5.54
C LEU A 56 -7.77 3.25 6.19
N ARG A 57 -7.17 4.37 5.73
CA ARG A 57 -7.58 5.72 6.15
C ARG A 57 -9.04 6.00 5.80
N MET A 58 -9.50 5.63 4.61
CA MET A 58 -10.91 5.79 4.24
C MET A 58 -11.82 4.96 5.14
N LEU A 59 -11.43 3.72 5.46
CA LEU A 59 -12.16 2.88 6.41
C LEU A 59 -12.18 3.50 7.82
N ARG A 60 -11.05 4.06 8.27
CA ARG A 60 -10.96 4.79 9.55
C ARG A 60 -11.89 6.01 9.59
N LYS A 61 -12.00 6.77 8.49
CA LYS A 61 -12.96 7.88 8.42
C LYS A 61 -14.40 7.41 8.66
N PHE A 62 -14.84 6.28 8.10
CA PHE A 62 -16.15 5.71 8.42
C PHE A 62 -16.29 5.39 9.92
N GLN A 63 -15.24 4.89 10.57
CA GLN A 63 -15.27 4.63 12.02
C GLN A 63 -15.39 5.91 12.85
N ASP A 64 -14.68 6.96 12.46
CA ASP A 64 -14.71 8.27 13.14
C ASP A 64 -16.13 8.86 13.11
N TYR A 65 -16.98 8.39 12.18
CA TYR A 65 -18.37 8.77 12.02
C TYR A 65 -19.38 7.81 12.69
N GLY A 66 -18.84 6.89 13.47
CA GLY A 66 -19.65 5.97 14.26
C GLY A 66 -20.12 4.73 13.49
N HIS A 67 -19.52 4.44 12.33
CA HIS A 67 -19.78 3.22 11.57
C HIS A 67 -18.84 2.10 12.00
N THR A 68 -19.22 0.85 11.73
CA THR A 68 -18.39 -0.32 12.02
C THR A 68 -17.55 -0.68 10.82
N ALA A 69 -16.22 -0.65 10.97
CA ALA A 69 -15.30 -1.23 10.03
C ALA A 69 -15.33 -2.76 10.13
N VAL A 70 -15.56 -3.42 9.01
CA VAL A 70 -15.52 -4.88 8.89
C VAL A 70 -14.34 -5.23 8.00
N LEU A 71 -13.21 -5.55 8.62
CA LEU A 71 -12.00 -5.97 7.92
C LEU A 71 -12.04 -7.48 7.72
N ILE A 72 -12.07 -7.91 6.46
CA ILE A 72 -11.97 -9.33 6.12
C ILE A 72 -10.53 -9.67 5.77
N LEU A 73 -9.93 -10.57 6.55
CA LEU A 73 -8.69 -11.22 6.17
C LEU A 73 -8.99 -12.30 5.14
N GLY A 74 -8.49 -12.10 3.94
CA GLY A 74 -8.66 -13.01 2.81
C GLY A 74 -7.75 -14.23 2.89
N GLU A 75 -7.77 -14.94 4.03
CA GLU A 75 -6.91 -16.13 4.22
C GLU A 75 -7.28 -17.28 3.27
N PHE A 76 -8.55 -17.38 2.90
CA PHE A 76 -9.00 -18.34 1.89
C PHE A 76 -8.74 -17.79 0.47
N THR A 77 -9.10 -16.54 0.21
CA THR A 77 -8.96 -15.92 -1.12
C THR A 77 -7.50 -15.71 -1.53
N ALA A 78 -6.59 -15.50 -0.58
CA ALA A 78 -5.15 -15.42 -0.85
C ALA A 78 -4.57 -16.71 -1.48
N GLN A 79 -5.16 -17.88 -1.17
CA GLN A 79 -4.79 -19.16 -1.80
C GLN A 79 -5.19 -19.19 -3.28
N VAL A 80 -6.26 -18.49 -3.66
CA VAL A 80 -6.70 -18.36 -5.06
C VAL A 80 -5.92 -17.27 -5.77
N GLY A 81 -5.76 -16.12 -5.12
CA GLY A 81 -5.09 -14.92 -5.61
C GLY A 81 -6.00 -14.05 -6.47
N ASP A 82 -6.09 -12.77 -6.10
CA ASP A 82 -6.86 -11.77 -6.82
C ASP A 82 -6.35 -11.56 -8.25
N PRO A 83 -7.15 -11.80 -9.29
CA PRO A 83 -6.76 -11.56 -10.68
C PRO A 83 -6.77 -10.07 -11.07
N SER A 84 -7.35 -9.18 -10.26
CA SER A 84 -7.56 -7.76 -10.59
C SER A 84 -6.28 -7.05 -10.98
N GLY A 85 -6.27 -6.47 -12.18
CA GLY A 85 -5.15 -5.69 -12.71
C GLY A 85 -3.87 -6.49 -12.96
N LYS A 86 -3.95 -7.81 -13.14
CA LYS A 86 -2.80 -8.69 -13.41
C LYS A 86 -2.76 -9.14 -14.86
N SER A 87 -1.54 -9.26 -15.39
CA SER A 87 -1.28 -9.78 -16.73
C SER A 87 -0.93 -11.27 -16.76
N GLU A 88 -0.71 -11.87 -15.59
CA GLU A 88 -0.27 -13.27 -15.45
C GLU A 88 -1.01 -13.97 -14.32
N THR A 89 -1.13 -15.31 -14.42
CA THR A 89 -1.68 -16.15 -13.36
C THR A 89 -0.79 -16.08 -12.11
N ARG A 90 -1.39 -15.87 -10.93
CA ARG A 90 -0.65 -15.87 -9.67
C ARG A 90 -0.17 -17.26 -9.28
N LYS A 91 1.00 -17.30 -8.63
CA LYS A 91 1.41 -18.47 -7.86
C LYS A 91 0.49 -18.62 -6.66
N VAL A 92 -0.05 -19.82 -6.46
CA VAL A 92 -0.80 -20.16 -5.25
C VAL A 92 0.11 -20.04 -4.03
N MET A 93 -0.36 -19.38 -3.00
CA MET A 93 0.36 -19.26 -1.73
C MET A 93 0.02 -20.44 -0.81
N GLU A 94 1.01 -20.87 -0.04
CA GLU A 94 0.81 -21.89 0.99
C GLU A 94 0.11 -21.29 2.22
N GLU A 95 -0.73 -22.08 2.88
CA GLU A 95 -1.52 -21.65 4.05
C GLU A 95 -0.64 -21.08 5.17
N ASN A 96 0.48 -21.72 5.48
CA ASN A 96 1.41 -21.25 6.51
C ASN A 96 2.01 -19.87 6.17
N GLU A 97 2.31 -19.60 4.90
CA GLU A 97 2.82 -18.31 4.44
C GLU A 97 1.75 -17.22 4.61
N ILE A 98 0.50 -17.53 4.31
CA ILE A 98 -0.65 -16.62 4.48
C ILE A 98 -0.85 -16.31 5.97
N ASP A 99 -0.82 -17.31 6.84
CA ASP A 99 -0.96 -17.16 8.30
C ASP A 99 0.16 -16.27 8.89
N ASP A 100 1.39 -16.46 8.44
CA ASP A 100 2.52 -15.66 8.93
C ASP A 100 2.44 -14.21 8.41
N ASN A 101 2.04 -14.00 7.18
CA ASN A 101 1.77 -12.67 6.65
C ASN A 101 0.63 -11.97 7.41
N ALA A 102 -0.47 -12.68 7.71
CA ALA A 102 -1.59 -12.15 8.48
C ALA A 102 -1.14 -11.69 9.88
N LYS A 103 -0.28 -12.47 10.56
CA LYS A 103 0.31 -12.09 11.85
C LYS A 103 1.16 -10.81 11.75
N GLY A 104 1.84 -10.59 10.62
CA GLY A 104 2.64 -9.38 10.36
C GLY A 104 1.78 -8.13 10.17
N VAL A 105 0.73 -8.22 9.34
CA VAL A 105 -0.09 -7.04 8.99
C VAL A 105 -1.11 -6.66 10.06
N LEU A 106 -1.63 -7.61 10.85
CA LEU A 106 -2.70 -7.36 11.82
C LEU A 106 -2.35 -6.31 12.88
N PRO A 107 -1.19 -6.34 13.54
CA PRO A 107 -0.81 -5.31 14.51
C PRO A 107 -0.75 -3.91 13.88
N ILE A 108 -0.26 -3.83 12.64
CA ILE A 108 -0.14 -2.57 11.90
C ILE A 108 -1.54 -2.01 11.62
N ILE A 109 -2.46 -2.84 11.13
CA ILE A 109 -3.84 -2.42 10.82
C ILE A 109 -4.58 -1.97 12.09
N LYS A 110 -4.39 -2.66 13.22
CA LYS A 110 -4.97 -2.30 14.51
C LYS A 110 -4.49 -0.94 15.04
N ASN A 111 -3.28 -0.52 14.71
CA ASN A 111 -2.79 0.81 15.04
C ASN A 111 -3.43 1.91 14.19
N ILE A 112 -3.89 1.58 12.98
CA ILE A 112 -4.56 2.53 12.08
C ILE A 112 -6.04 2.67 12.41
N LEU A 113 -6.72 1.54 12.67
CA LEU A 113 -8.16 1.48 12.87
C LEU A 113 -8.54 1.57 14.36
N ASN A 114 -9.74 2.08 14.63
CA ASN A 114 -10.26 2.19 16.00
C ASN A 114 -10.85 0.84 16.46
N GLU A 115 -10.27 0.25 17.50
CA GLU A 115 -10.70 -1.06 18.01
C GLU A 115 -12.14 -1.10 18.52
N ASN A 116 -12.73 0.04 18.98
CA ASN A 116 -14.07 0.06 19.56
C ASN A 116 -15.19 -0.26 18.55
N ASN A 117 -14.96 0.01 17.27
CA ASN A 117 -15.91 -0.24 16.18
C ASN A 117 -15.22 -0.94 14.99
N LEU A 118 -14.39 -1.93 15.31
CA LEU A 118 -13.67 -2.77 14.38
C LEU A 118 -14.05 -4.23 14.56
N GLU A 119 -14.50 -4.87 13.48
CA GLU A 119 -14.64 -6.31 13.38
C GLU A 119 -13.57 -6.84 12.43
N ILE A 120 -12.71 -7.72 12.90
CA ILE A 120 -11.74 -8.45 12.09
C ILE A 120 -12.20 -9.90 11.99
N VAL A 121 -12.41 -10.38 10.79
CA VAL A 121 -12.90 -11.72 10.49
C VAL A 121 -12.08 -12.36 9.39
N SER A 122 -11.95 -13.69 9.42
CA SER A 122 -11.34 -14.45 8.35
C SER A 122 -12.39 -15.01 7.40
N ASN A 123 -12.21 -14.84 6.08
CA ASN A 123 -13.13 -15.45 5.14
C ASN A 123 -12.99 -16.99 5.07
N LYS A 124 -11.92 -17.55 5.61
CA LYS A 124 -11.77 -18.98 5.83
C LYS A 124 -12.88 -19.56 6.73
N ASP A 125 -13.42 -18.77 7.67
CA ASP A 125 -14.46 -19.20 8.61
C ASP A 125 -15.76 -19.64 7.92
N TRP A 126 -16.08 -19.11 6.76
CA TRP A 126 -17.27 -19.47 5.99
C TRP A 126 -16.94 -20.12 4.64
N LEU A 127 -15.91 -19.65 3.89
CA LEU A 127 -15.60 -20.21 2.57
C LEU A 127 -15.11 -21.65 2.63
N SER A 128 -14.34 -22.04 3.65
CA SER A 128 -13.92 -23.43 3.84
C SER A 128 -15.05 -24.42 4.17
N LYS A 129 -16.20 -23.90 4.57
CA LYS A 129 -17.38 -24.71 4.92
C LYS A 129 -18.37 -24.85 3.77
N LEU A 130 -18.18 -24.14 2.66
CA LEU A 130 -19.04 -24.26 1.51
C LEU A 130 -18.96 -25.68 0.94
N THR A 131 -20.12 -26.30 0.80
CA THR A 131 -20.22 -27.61 0.15
C THR A 131 -20.12 -27.45 -1.37
N ILE A 132 -19.94 -28.55 -2.09
CA ILE A 132 -19.98 -28.55 -3.56
C ILE A 132 -21.32 -27.97 -4.06
N GLN A 133 -22.42 -28.25 -3.36
CA GLN A 133 -23.74 -27.74 -3.73
C GLN A 133 -23.82 -26.21 -3.54
N ASP A 134 -23.28 -25.69 -2.44
CA ASP A 134 -23.20 -24.25 -2.21
C ASP A 134 -22.33 -23.56 -3.28
N MET A 135 -21.24 -24.19 -3.68
CA MET A 135 -20.38 -23.69 -4.77
C MET A 135 -21.08 -23.70 -6.12
N MET A 136 -21.87 -24.73 -6.43
CA MET A 136 -22.68 -24.76 -7.65
C MET A 136 -23.73 -23.66 -7.62
N GLU A 137 -24.39 -23.44 -6.49
CA GLU A 137 -25.33 -22.35 -6.32
C GLU A 137 -24.64 -20.99 -6.53
N LEU A 138 -23.52 -20.75 -5.86
CA LEU A 138 -22.76 -19.50 -5.99
C LEU A 138 -22.28 -19.27 -7.44
N ALA A 139 -21.76 -20.30 -8.10
CA ALA A 139 -21.32 -20.20 -9.49
C ALA A 139 -22.48 -19.92 -10.46
N SER A 140 -23.73 -20.32 -10.12
CA SER A 140 -24.91 -20.05 -10.92
C SER A 140 -25.35 -18.58 -10.93
N LYS A 141 -24.81 -17.74 -10.01
CA LYS A 141 -25.19 -16.33 -9.88
C LYS A 141 -24.52 -15.42 -10.92
N THR A 142 -23.61 -15.94 -11.72
CA THR A 142 -22.97 -15.21 -12.81
C THR A 142 -22.75 -16.10 -14.03
N THR A 143 -22.40 -15.50 -15.15
CA THR A 143 -22.08 -16.21 -16.40
C THR A 143 -20.64 -15.96 -16.81
N LEU A 144 -20.08 -16.87 -17.63
CA LEU A 144 -18.75 -16.65 -18.20
C LEU A 144 -18.68 -15.33 -19.01
N ALA A 145 -19.76 -15.00 -19.73
CA ALA A 145 -19.81 -13.74 -20.49
C ALA A 145 -19.65 -12.52 -19.58
N GLN A 146 -20.34 -12.50 -18.43
CA GLN A 146 -20.20 -11.43 -17.44
C GLN A 146 -18.78 -11.40 -16.83
N MET A 147 -18.18 -12.56 -16.51
CA MET A 147 -16.81 -12.62 -16.05
C MET A 147 -15.82 -12.03 -17.07
N MET A 148 -16.07 -12.25 -18.35
CA MET A 148 -15.25 -11.74 -19.45
C MET A 148 -15.45 -10.24 -19.74
N GLU A 149 -16.39 -9.56 -19.08
CA GLU A 149 -16.52 -8.09 -19.10
C GLU A 149 -15.39 -7.40 -18.31
N ARG A 150 -14.68 -8.14 -17.46
CA ARG A 150 -13.50 -7.61 -16.75
C ARG A 150 -12.37 -7.36 -17.74
N ASP A 151 -11.80 -6.16 -17.67
CA ASP A 151 -10.72 -5.73 -18.59
C ASP A 151 -9.51 -6.67 -18.54
N ASP A 152 -9.13 -7.14 -17.35
CA ASP A 152 -7.99 -8.05 -17.15
C ASP A 152 -8.22 -9.44 -17.81
N PHE A 153 -9.39 -10.03 -17.62
CA PHE A 153 -9.73 -11.30 -18.26
C PHE A 153 -9.90 -11.14 -19.78
N SER A 154 -10.63 -10.11 -20.23
CA SER A 154 -10.83 -9.82 -21.64
C SER A 154 -9.49 -9.61 -22.37
N LYS A 155 -8.59 -8.82 -21.77
CA LYS A 155 -7.27 -8.57 -22.33
C LYS A 155 -6.44 -9.84 -22.43
N ARG A 156 -6.33 -10.62 -21.35
CA ARG A 156 -5.56 -11.87 -21.32
C ARG A 156 -6.11 -12.90 -22.32
N PHE A 157 -7.44 -12.99 -22.43
CA PHE A 157 -8.09 -13.88 -23.39
C PHE A 157 -7.74 -13.51 -24.84
N ASN A 158 -7.82 -12.21 -25.19
CA ASN A 158 -7.49 -11.70 -26.51
C ASN A 158 -6.00 -11.84 -26.86
N GLU A 159 -5.12 -11.78 -25.84
CA GLU A 159 -3.67 -11.98 -25.99
C GLU A 159 -3.25 -13.45 -25.95
N ASN A 160 -4.20 -14.39 -25.86
CA ASN A 160 -3.97 -15.83 -25.67
C ASN A 160 -3.11 -16.13 -24.43
N SER A 161 -3.14 -15.27 -23.42
CA SER A 161 -2.50 -15.50 -22.14
C SER A 161 -3.33 -16.45 -21.28
N PRO A 162 -2.71 -17.38 -20.52
CA PRO A 162 -3.44 -18.35 -19.74
C PRO A 162 -4.28 -17.69 -18.65
N ILE A 163 -5.52 -18.18 -18.47
CA ILE A 163 -6.42 -17.82 -17.36
C ILE A 163 -6.79 -19.13 -16.65
N SER A 164 -6.49 -19.22 -15.36
CA SER A 164 -6.89 -20.38 -14.57
C SER A 164 -8.39 -20.34 -14.29
N LEU A 165 -9.06 -21.50 -14.37
CA LEU A 165 -10.46 -21.61 -13.94
C LEU A 165 -10.64 -21.19 -12.47
N LEU A 166 -9.62 -21.39 -11.64
CA LEU A 166 -9.66 -20.99 -10.23
C LEU A 166 -9.81 -19.47 -10.07
N GLU A 167 -9.21 -18.67 -10.98
CA GLU A 167 -9.30 -17.20 -10.92
C GLU A 167 -10.74 -16.70 -11.09
N PHE A 168 -11.63 -17.42 -11.78
CA PHE A 168 -13.04 -17.05 -11.89
C PHE A 168 -13.82 -17.22 -10.59
N PHE A 169 -13.33 -18.00 -9.64
CA PHE A 169 -13.96 -18.15 -8.33
C PHE A 169 -13.63 -16.99 -7.38
N TYR A 170 -12.50 -16.30 -7.57
CA TYR A 170 -12.10 -15.22 -6.68
C TYR A 170 -13.20 -14.15 -6.51
N PRO A 171 -13.75 -13.55 -7.57
CA PRO A 171 -14.82 -12.55 -7.44
C PRO A 171 -16.09 -13.08 -6.78
N LEU A 172 -16.40 -14.37 -6.96
CA LEU A 172 -17.54 -15.02 -6.31
C LEU A 172 -17.32 -15.13 -4.80
N TYR A 173 -16.13 -15.50 -4.36
CA TYR A 173 -15.77 -15.57 -2.94
C TYR A 173 -15.84 -14.19 -2.29
N GLN A 174 -15.26 -13.17 -2.93
CA GLN A 174 -15.33 -11.79 -2.46
C GLN A 174 -16.80 -11.29 -2.36
N GLY A 175 -17.63 -11.65 -3.32
CA GLY A 175 -19.05 -11.33 -3.29
C GLY A 175 -19.79 -12.06 -2.17
N TYR A 176 -19.48 -13.34 -1.92
CA TYR A 176 -20.04 -14.10 -0.81
C TYR A 176 -19.59 -13.58 0.56
N ASP A 177 -18.37 -13.06 0.67
CA ASP A 177 -17.90 -12.34 1.86
C ASP A 177 -18.88 -11.23 2.26
N SER A 178 -19.42 -10.49 1.29
CA SER A 178 -20.41 -9.42 1.53
C SER A 178 -21.74 -9.97 2.06
N VAL A 179 -22.11 -11.17 1.64
CA VAL A 179 -23.27 -11.89 2.19
C VAL A 179 -23.02 -12.32 3.64
N ALA A 180 -21.87 -12.95 3.88
CA ALA A 180 -21.49 -13.47 5.20
C ALA A 180 -21.45 -12.37 6.27
N VAL A 181 -20.86 -11.22 5.95
CA VAL A 181 -20.74 -10.09 6.89
C VAL A 181 -21.92 -9.13 6.82
N LYS A 182 -22.88 -9.30 5.90
CA LYS A 182 -24.00 -8.39 5.67
C LYS A 182 -23.54 -6.95 5.51
N ALA A 183 -22.60 -6.74 4.57
CA ALA A 183 -22.04 -5.43 4.32
C ALA A 183 -23.10 -4.44 3.82
N ASP A 184 -23.10 -3.22 4.37
CA ASP A 184 -23.91 -2.09 3.87
C ASP A 184 -23.13 -1.27 2.82
N ILE A 185 -21.82 -1.18 3.00
CA ILE A 185 -20.89 -0.52 2.08
C ILE A 185 -19.68 -1.44 1.91
N GLU A 186 -19.16 -1.57 0.71
CA GLU A 186 -17.85 -2.17 0.45
C GLU A 186 -16.95 -1.13 -0.19
N ILE A 187 -15.76 -0.95 0.38
CA ILE A 187 -14.74 -0.05 -0.14
C ILE A 187 -13.55 -0.82 -0.73
N GLY A 188 -12.87 -0.22 -1.70
CA GLY A 188 -11.68 -0.80 -2.32
C GLY A 188 -10.96 0.16 -3.25
N GLY A 189 -9.88 -0.29 -3.87
CA GLY A 189 -9.24 0.42 -4.96
C GLY A 189 -10.06 0.35 -6.25
N ASN A 190 -9.76 1.23 -7.22
CA ASN A 190 -10.50 1.27 -8.50
C ASN A 190 -10.44 -0.05 -9.28
N ASP A 191 -9.40 -0.84 -9.10
CA ASP A 191 -9.28 -2.18 -9.70
C ASP A 191 -10.27 -3.20 -9.14
N GLN A 192 -10.91 -2.90 -8.00
CA GLN A 192 -11.91 -3.75 -7.36
C GLN A 192 -13.35 -3.48 -7.79
N LEU A 193 -13.61 -2.41 -8.57
CA LEU A 193 -14.98 -1.96 -8.89
C LEU A 193 -15.87 -3.10 -9.41
N TRP A 194 -15.35 -3.89 -10.32
CA TRP A 194 -16.12 -4.99 -10.92
C TRP A 194 -16.49 -6.05 -9.85
N ASN A 195 -15.55 -6.42 -8.99
CA ASN A 195 -15.80 -7.38 -7.90
C ASN A 195 -16.84 -6.85 -6.91
N LEU A 196 -16.74 -5.56 -6.55
CA LEU A 196 -17.70 -4.90 -5.65
C LEU A 196 -19.10 -4.89 -6.25
N MET A 197 -19.22 -4.66 -7.56
CA MET A 197 -20.50 -4.69 -8.27
C MET A 197 -21.08 -6.11 -8.33
N LEU A 198 -20.27 -7.13 -8.57
CA LEU A 198 -20.70 -8.52 -8.50
C LEU A 198 -21.17 -8.87 -7.07
N GLY A 199 -20.50 -8.39 -6.03
CA GLY A 199 -20.92 -8.56 -4.64
C GLY A 199 -22.35 -8.07 -4.38
N ARG A 200 -22.73 -6.95 -4.98
CA ARG A 200 -24.11 -6.42 -4.92
C ARG A 200 -25.12 -7.40 -5.52
N GLU A 201 -24.82 -7.96 -6.70
CA GLU A 201 -25.73 -8.91 -7.37
C GLU A 201 -25.83 -10.23 -6.57
N ILE A 202 -24.72 -10.68 -5.99
CA ILE A 202 -24.70 -11.85 -5.11
C ILE A 202 -25.57 -11.58 -3.86
N GLN A 203 -25.42 -10.45 -3.18
CA GLN A 203 -26.27 -10.10 -2.03
C GLN A 203 -27.77 -10.14 -2.38
N LYS A 204 -28.15 -9.56 -3.51
CA LYS A 204 -29.57 -9.63 -4.00
C LYS A 204 -30.05 -11.07 -4.15
N SER A 205 -29.20 -11.95 -4.67
CA SER A 205 -29.54 -13.35 -4.89
C SER A 205 -29.68 -14.17 -3.59
N TYR A 206 -29.23 -13.62 -2.47
CA TYR A 206 -29.39 -14.14 -1.12
C TYR A 206 -30.41 -13.31 -0.30
N ASP A 207 -31.31 -12.60 -0.95
CA ASP A 207 -32.37 -11.79 -0.35
C ASP A 207 -31.88 -10.72 0.63
N LEU A 208 -30.64 -10.23 0.43
CA LEU A 208 -30.06 -9.12 1.19
C LEU A 208 -30.18 -7.80 0.44
N SER A 209 -30.21 -6.69 1.19
CA SER A 209 -30.05 -5.36 0.61
C SER A 209 -28.65 -5.24 0.01
N PRO A 210 -28.52 -4.86 -1.26
CA PRO A 210 -27.21 -4.75 -1.90
C PRO A 210 -26.41 -3.59 -1.32
N GLN A 211 -25.15 -3.84 -1.00
CA GLN A 211 -24.21 -2.85 -0.49
C GLN A 211 -23.99 -1.67 -1.45
N ILE A 212 -23.53 -0.54 -0.95
CA ILE A 212 -22.96 0.50 -1.77
C ILE A 212 -21.52 0.10 -2.14
N ALA A 213 -21.19 0.10 -3.43
CA ALA A 213 -19.84 -0.11 -3.90
C ALA A 213 -19.14 1.25 -4.02
N MET A 214 -18.03 1.42 -3.29
CA MET A 214 -17.27 2.68 -3.26
C MET A 214 -15.80 2.42 -3.53
N THR A 215 -15.24 3.04 -4.57
CA THR A 215 -13.83 2.85 -4.92
C THR A 215 -13.05 4.14 -4.91
N PHE A 216 -11.76 4.01 -4.59
CA PHE A 216 -10.82 5.11 -4.47
C PHE A 216 -9.63 4.94 -5.42
N PRO A 217 -8.92 6.04 -5.74
CA PRO A 217 -7.71 5.98 -6.54
C PRO A 217 -6.67 5.02 -5.96
N LEU A 218 -6.00 4.29 -6.82
CA LEU A 218 -4.83 3.50 -6.45
C LEU A 218 -3.60 4.40 -6.49
N LEU A 219 -2.80 4.40 -5.43
CA LEU A 219 -1.54 5.12 -5.45
C LEU A 219 -0.56 4.48 -6.45
N VAL A 220 0.02 5.33 -7.27
CA VAL A 220 1.14 4.97 -8.15
C VAL A 220 2.40 4.83 -7.30
N GLY A 221 3.22 3.82 -7.59
CA GLY A 221 4.45 3.59 -6.85
C GLY A 221 5.54 4.63 -7.13
N THR A 222 6.68 4.46 -6.46
CA THR A 222 7.84 5.36 -6.59
C THR A 222 8.46 5.38 -8.00
N ASP A 223 8.09 4.41 -8.85
CA ASP A 223 8.46 4.37 -10.27
C ASP A 223 7.66 5.35 -11.15
N GLY A 224 6.61 5.97 -10.61
CA GLY A 224 5.79 6.98 -11.28
C GLY A 224 4.84 6.46 -12.37
N SER A 225 4.68 5.16 -12.52
CA SER A 225 3.91 4.60 -13.64
C SER A 225 2.98 3.44 -13.28
N LYS A 226 3.42 2.54 -12.40
CA LYS A 226 2.65 1.35 -12.01
C LYS A 226 2.03 1.55 -10.64
N LYS A 227 0.92 0.86 -10.38
CA LYS A 227 0.33 0.87 -9.03
C LYS A 227 1.37 0.45 -8.00
N MET A 228 1.32 1.07 -6.82
CA MET A 228 2.18 0.71 -5.69
C MET A 228 1.97 -0.75 -5.30
N SER A 229 3.04 -1.53 -5.28
CA SER A 229 2.98 -2.96 -4.95
C SER A 229 4.32 -3.45 -4.41
N GLN A 230 4.26 -4.33 -3.43
CA GLN A 230 5.43 -5.02 -2.88
C GLN A 230 6.10 -5.91 -3.96
N SER A 231 5.31 -6.62 -4.77
CA SER A 231 5.83 -7.48 -5.85
C SER A 231 6.59 -6.71 -6.92
N LEU A 232 6.30 -5.41 -7.10
CA LEU A 232 6.99 -4.53 -8.04
C LEU A 232 8.16 -3.78 -7.41
N ASN A 233 8.36 -3.90 -6.10
CA ASN A 233 9.39 -3.20 -5.33
C ASN A 233 9.37 -1.66 -5.53
N ASN A 234 8.20 -1.09 -5.85
CA ASN A 234 7.95 0.33 -6.06
C ASN A 234 7.13 0.96 -4.93
N TYR A 235 7.16 0.38 -3.74
CA TYR A 235 6.32 0.76 -2.62
C TYR A 235 7.07 1.56 -1.54
N ILE A 236 6.28 2.28 -0.75
CA ILE A 236 6.69 2.87 0.52
C ILE A 236 5.97 2.08 1.61
N SER A 237 6.74 1.46 2.52
CA SER A 237 6.19 0.78 3.69
C SER A 237 5.87 1.80 4.77
N ILE A 238 4.76 1.62 5.50
CA ILE A 238 4.48 2.43 6.69
C ILE A 238 5.33 2.00 7.90
N SER A 239 5.98 0.84 7.81
CA SER A 239 6.95 0.35 8.81
C SER A 239 8.39 0.82 8.53
N ASP A 240 8.64 1.53 7.42
CA ASP A 240 9.93 2.16 7.15
C ASP A 240 10.20 3.27 8.19
N SER A 241 11.46 3.56 8.47
CA SER A 241 11.80 4.70 9.36
C SER A 241 11.26 6.04 8.80
N PRO A 242 10.99 7.03 9.66
CA PRO A 242 10.53 8.37 9.27
C PRO A 242 11.36 8.97 8.13
N GLU A 243 12.69 8.86 8.21
CA GLU A 243 13.63 9.39 7.20
C GLU A 243 13.50 8.65 5.87
N ASN A 244 13.26 7.33 5.90
CA ASN A 244 13.06 6.53 4.70
C ASN A 244 11.74 6.84 4.02
N ILE A 245 10.64 6.97 4.78
CA ILE A 245 9.33 7.38 4.25
C ILE A 245 9.46 8.77 3.60
N PHE A 246 10.00 9.74 4.34
CA PHE A 246 10.19 11.11 3.85
C PHE A 246 11.03 11.13 2.56
N GLY A 247 12.19 10.49 2.58
CA GLY A 247 13.08 10.45 1.43
C GLY A 247 12.49 9.72 0.21
N LYS A 248 11.65 8.69 0.40
CA LYS A 248 10.93 8.04 -0.70
C LYS A 248 9.84 8.96 -1.27
N ILE A 249 9.11 9.70 -0.43
CA ILE A 249 8.13 10.70 -0.87
C ILE A 249 8.81 11.81 -1.67
N MET A 250 9.95 12.31 -1.21
CA MET A 250 10.73 13.30 -1.97
C MET A 250 11.21 12.79 -3.35
N SER A 251 11.27 11.48 -3.56
CA SER A 251 11.73 10.87 -4.81
C SER A 251 10.64 10.56 -5.83
N ILE A 252 9.35 10.65 -5.45
CA ILE A 252 8.26 10.42 -6.41
C ILE A 252 8.23 11.50 -7.49
N PRO A 253 7.75 11.21 -8.72
CA PRO A 253 7.48 12.24 -9.74
C PRO A 253 6.49 13.30 -9.26
N ASP A 254 6.62 14.55 -9.77
CA ASP A 254 5.78 15.67 -9.35
C ASP A 254 4.31 15.47 -9.71
N GLU A 255 4.06 14.77 -10.82
CA GLU A 255 2.73 14.53 -11.36
C GLU A 255 1.86 13.69 -10.43
N ILE A 256 2.45 12.70 -9.74
CA ILE A 256 1.70 11.76 -8.90
C ILE A 256 1.54 12.26 -7.46
N MET A 257 2.23 13.32 -7.03
CA MET A 257 2.15 13.78 -5.64
C MET A 257 0.74 14.28 -5.27
N TRP A 258 -0.06 14.70 -6.25
CA TRP A 258 -1.43 15.20 -6.00
C TRP A 258 -2.37 14.09 -5.55
N ASP A 259 -2.23 12.88 -6.09
CA ASP A 259 -2.98 11.71 -5.64
C ASP A 259 -2.58 11.32 -4.21
N TYR A 260 -1.29 11.46 -3.88
CA TYR A 260 -0.80 11.25 -2.51
C TYR A 260 -1.39 12.28 -1.54
N PHE A 261 -1.43 13.56 -1.90
CA PHE A 261 -2.12 14.57 -1.08
C PHE A 261 -3.59 14.20 -0.88
N THR A 262 -4.29 13.86 -1.96
CA THR A 262 -5.71 13.51 -1.92
C THR A 262 -6.00 12.32 -1.02
N MET A 263 -5.18 11.27 -1.09
CA MET A 263 -5.46 10.01 -0.41
C MET A 263 -4.83 9.89 0.98
N LEU A 264 -3.75 10.62 1.24
CA LEU A 264 -2.93 10.46 2.45
C LEU A 264 -2.93 11.68 3.37
N THR A 265 -3.74 12.70 3.10
CA THR A 265 -3.85 13.87 3.98
C THR A 265 -5.30 14.25 4.24
N ASP A 266 -5.52 15.06 5.26
CA ASP A 266 -6.85 15.62 5.60
C ASP A 266 -7.10 16.99 4.95
N LEU A 267 -6.21 17.45 4.06
CA LEU A 267 -6.39 18.70 3.34
C LEU A 267 -7.66 18.66 2.46
N GLU A 268 -8.35 19.78 2.36
CA GLU A 268 -9.48 19.89 1.44
C GLU A 268 -9.03 19.80 -0.03
N ILE A 269 -9.86 19.20 -0.89
CA ILE A 269 -9.56 19.09 -2.33
C ILE A 269 -9.33 20.47 -2.95
N SER A 270 -10.06 21.47 -2.51
CA SER A 270 -9.89 22.87 -2.92
C SER A 270 -8.50 23.44 -2.62
N GLU A 271 -7.89 23.05 -1.49
CA GLU A 271 -6.51 23.45 -1.12
C GLU A 271 -5.50 22.75 -2.01
N ILE A 272 -5.66 21.43 -2.20
CA ILE A 272 -4.81 20.64 -3.09
C ILE A 272 -4.84 21.21 -4.51
N ASP A 273 -6.01 21.56 -5.02
CA ASP A 273 -6.18 22.19 -6.33
C ASP A 273 -5.48 23.55 -6.42
N ASN A 274 -5.52 24.33 -5.33
CA ASN A 274 -4.78 25.59 -5.25
C ASN A 274 -3.26 25.40 -5.29
N PHE A 275 -2.75 24.39 -4.59
CA PHE A 275 -1.33 24.04 -4.61
C PHE A 275 -0.90 23.67 -6.04
N ARG A 276 -1.67 22.80 -6.72
CA ARG A 276 -1.44 22.43 -8.11
C ARG A 276 -1.41 23.64 -9.04
N LYS A 277 -2.41 24.52 -8.95
CA LYS A 277 -2.46 25.77 -9.73
C LYS A 277 -1.27 26.69 -9.47
N ASN A 278 -0.72 26.73 -8.25
CA ASN A 278 0.47 27.52 -7.93
C ASN A 278 1.73 26.95 -8.57
N VAL A 279 1.86 25.63 -8.63
CA VAL A 279 2.95 24.96 -9.35
C VAL A 279 2.84 25.19 -10.85
N ASP A 280 1.66 24.98 -11.44
CA ASP A 280 1.41 25.16 -12.88
C ASP A 280 1.70 26.60 -13.34
N LYS A 281 1.50 27.58 -12.47
CA LYS A 281 1.80 29.00 -12.72
C LYS A 281 3.24 29.40 -12.39
N GLY A 282 4.08 28.46 -11.96
CA GLY A 282 5.46 28.73 -11.57
C GLY A 282 5.63 29.61 -10.31
N LYS A 283 4.57 29.72 -9.47
CA LYS A 283 4.60 30.51 -8.24
C LYS A 283 5.30 29.82 -7.07
N THR A 284 5.24 28.49 -7.05
CA THR A 284 5.81 27.66 -5.99
C THR A 284 6.51 26.46 -6.65
N ASN A 285 7.67 26.09 -6.09
CA ASN A 285 8.40 24.91 -6.55
C ASN A 285 7.67 23.62 -6.09
N PRO A 286 7.45 22.62 -6.94
CA PRO A 286 6.90 21.32 -6.54
C PRO A 286 7.63 20.70 -5.36
N PHE A 287 8.92 20.91 -5.24
CA PHE A 287 9.76 20.46 -4.15
C PHE A 287 9.25 20.89 -2.76
N ASP A 288 8.73 22.12 -2.64
CA ASP A 288 8.21 22.65 -1.37
C ASP A 288 6.94 21.91 -0.95
N TYR A 289 6.06 21.62 -1.92
CA TYR A 289 4.86 20.82 -1.65
C TYR A 289 5.20 19.36 -1.35
N LYS A 290 6.22 18.77 -2.00
CA LYS A 290 6.67 17.42 -1.62
C LYS A 290 7.21 17.35 -0.19
N LYS A 291 7.96 18.37 0.26
CA LYS A 291 8.40 18.46 1.65
C LYS A 291 7.20 18.52 2.60
N MET A 292 6.21 19.35 2.29
CA MET A 292 4.97 19.45 3.05
C MET A 292 4.25 18.09 3.09
N LEU A 293 4.11 17.41 1.95
CA LEU A 293 3.50 16.07 1.86
C LEU A 293 4.26 15.06 2.72
N GLY A 294 5.59 15.01 2.62
CA GLY A 294 6.42 14.12 3.43
C GLY A 294 6.23 14.34 4.93
N LYS A 295 6.16 15.62 5.36
CA LYS A 295 5.90 15.95 6.77
C LYS A 295 4.52 15.50 7.21
N LEU A 296 3.47 15.77 6.45
CA LEU A 296 2.10 15.38 6.79
C LEU A 296 1.98 13.86 6.94
N ILE A 297 2.55 13.10 5.99
CA ILE A 297 2.48 11.63 6.02
C ILE A 297 3.29 11.07 7.21
N VAL A 298 4.51 11.54 7.42
CA VAL A 298 5.33 11.06 8.55
C VAL A 298 4.72 11.45 9.90
N SER A 299 4.17 12.68 10.00
CA SER A 299 3.49 13.13 11.23
C SER A 299 2.26 12.28 11.56
N GLU A 300 1.51 11.82 10.55
CA GLU A 300 0.33 11.00 10.77
C GLU A 300 0.67 9.55 11.15
N ILE A 301 1.72 8.98 10.52
CA ILE A 301 2.14 7.59 10.79
C ILE A 301 2.91 7.48 12.12
N TYR A 302 3.71 8.48 12.46
CA TYR A 302 4.55 8.53 13.65
C TYR A 302 4.12 9.68 14.59
N ASP A 303 4.74 10.85 14.44
CA ASP A 303 4.45 12.07 15.16
C ASP A 303 5.12 13.29 14.50
N GLU A 304 4.76 14.48 14.97
CA GLU A 304 5.27 15.75 14.44
C GLU A 304 6.80 15.89 14.61
N ASN A 305 7.34 15.44 15.73
CA ASN A 305 8.79 15.51 15.99
C ASN A 305 9.57 14.63 15.01
N SER A 306 9.10 13.41 14.79
CA SER A 306 9.67 12.48 13.79
C SER A 306 9.65 13.08 12.38
N ALA A 307 8.59 13.79 12.02
CA ALA A 307 8.49 14.48 10.73
C ALA A 307 9.51 15.62 10.59
N LEU A 308 9.71 16.42 11.63
CA LEU A 308 10.73 17.49 11.65
C LEU A 308 12.14 16.95 11.54
N VAL A 309 12.45 15.87 12.27
CA VAL A 309 13.75 15.18 12.21
C VAL A 309 14.00 14.61 10.81
N ALA A 310 12.99 13.96 10.22
CA ALA A 310 13.10 13.40 8.87
C ALA A 310 13.35 14.48 7.80
N GLU A 311 12.65 15.63 7.89
CA GLU A 311 12.87 16.79 7.00
C GLU A 311 14.29 17.32 7.15
N SER A 312 14.74 17.60 8.40
CA SER A 312 16.08 18.10 8.69
C SER A 312 17.18 17.15 8.18
N THR A 313 17.00 15.85 8.42
CA THR A 313 17.94 14.82 7.95
C THR A 313 18.00 14.81 6.42
N PHE A 314 16.86 14.88 5.74
CA PHE A 314 16.80 14.93 4.28
C PHE A 314 17.52 16.18 3.75
N GLU A 315 17.29 17.35 4.33
CA GLU A 315 17.95 18.61 3.95
C GLU A 315 19.47 18.52 4.14
N ASN A 316 19.92 18.02 5.27
CA ASN A 316 21.36 17.87 5.55
C ASN A 316 22.04 16.94 4.55
N ILE A 317 21.45 15.78 4.25
CA ILE A 317 22.04 14.79 3.34
C ILE A 317 21.94 15.23 1.87
N THR A 318 20.80 15.78 1.46
CA THR A 318 20.50 15.97 0.04
C THR A 318 20.84 17.37 -0.45
N ILE A 319 20.56 18.41 0.34
CA ILE A 319 20.76 19.82 -0.03
C ILE A 319 22.16 20.26 0.40
N ASN A 320 22.51 20.05 1.66
CA ASN A 320 23.79 20.50 2.23
C ASN A 320 24.94 19.53 1.95
N LYS A 321 24.65 18.30 1.45
CA LYS A 321 25.63 17.23 1.24
C LYS A 321 26.45 16.87 2.50
N ASN A 322 25.89 17.11 3.65
CA ASN A 322 26.50 16.74 4.92
C ASN A 322 26.23 15.26 5.23
N LEU A 323 27.15 14.62 5.89
CA LEU A 323 26.94 13.26 6.40
C LEU A 323 25.93 13.30 7.55
N PRO A 324 25.07 12.26 7.71
CA PRO A 324 24.15 12.16 8.84
C PRO A 324 24.90 12.17 10.18
N GLU A 325 24.42 12.93 11.17
CA GLU A 325 25.04 12.99 12.50
C GLU A 325 24.97 11.64 13.24
N ASN A 326 23.91 10.85 13.01
CA ASN A 326 23.71 9.54 13.62
C ASN A 326 23.85 8.43 12.56
N MET A 327 25.07 8.24 12.05
CA MET A 327 25.35 7.11 11.17
C MET A 327 25.52 5.82 11.95
N PRO A 328 25.01 4.67 11.47
CA PRO A 328 25.44 3.37 11.98
C PRO A 328 26.96 3.26 11.91
N GLU A 329 27.56 2.65 12.93
CA GLU A 329 29.00 2.41 12.98
C GLU A 329 29.27 0.90 13.06
N THR A 330 30.30 0.45 12.38
CA THR A 330 30.80 -0.93 12.50
C THR A 330 32.29 -0.92 12.75
N ASN A 331 32.76 -1.95 13.47
CA ASN A 331 34.20 -2.12 13.77
C ASN A 331 34.75 -3.31 12.99
N ILE A 332 35.86 -3.13 12.30
CA ILE A 332 36.52 -4.19 11.53
C ILE A 332 37.99 -4.35 11.98
N ASP A 333 38.52 -5.56 11.82
CA ASP A 333 39.92 -5.84 12.07
C ASP A 333 40.78 -5.24 10.93
N ASP A 334 42.01 -4.87 11.23
CA ASP A 334 42.96 -4.28 10.27
C ASP A 334 43.62 -5.38 9.40
N GLU A 335 44.08 -4.98 8.23
CA GLU A 335 44.82 -5.83 7.28
C GLU A 335 44.11 -7.12 6.83
N ILE A 336 42.76 -7.11 6.75
CA ILE A 336 41.97 -8.22 6.21
C ILE A 336 41.35 -7.85 4.85
N ASP A 337 41.18 -8.85 3.97
CA ASP A 337 40.46 -8.66 2.72
C ASP A 337 38.97 -8.82 2.99
N ILE A 338 38.20 -7.83 2.56
CA ILE A 338 36.75 -7.75 2.69
C ILE A 338 36.09 -7.91 1.33
N HIS A 339 35.23 -8.92 1.20
CA HIS A 339 34.33 -9.04 0.04
C HIS A 339 33.17 -8.07 0.22
N LEU A 340 33.25 -6.93 -0.47
CA LEU A 340 32.35 -5.80 -0.29
C LEU A 340 30.84 -6.16 -0.40
N PRO A 341 30.38 -7.01 -1.37
CA PRO A 341 28.97 -7.43 -1.42
C PRO A 341 28.49 -8.11 -0.14
N ASN A 342 29.29 -8.99 0.47
CA ASN A 342 28.94 -9.65 1.73
C ASN A 342 28.90 -8.62 2.86
N PHE A 343 29.90 -7.78 2.97
CA PHE A 343 30.00 -6.74 3.98
C PHE A 343 28.81 -5.78 3.96
N LEU A 344 28.36 -5.37 2.76
CA LEU A 344 27.19 -4.52 2.59
C LEU A 344 25.89 -5.21 3.05
N THR A 345 25.80 -6.53 2.83
CA THR A 345 24.61 -7.31 3.22
C THR A 345 24.59 -7.60 4.72
N GLU A 346 25.74 -7.95 5.30
CA GLU A 346 25.90 -8.20 6.75
C GLU A 346 25.63 -6.95 7.60
N ASN A 347 25.93 -5.77 7.06
CA ASN A 347 25.64 -4.49 7.70
C ASN A 347 24.30 -3.87 7.26
N GLU A 348 23.38 -4.66 6.70
CA GLU A 348 22.01 -4.27 6.32
C GLU A 348 21.90 -3.11 5.30
N LEU A 349 23.01 -2.78 4.63
CA LEU A 349 23.03 -1.76 3.60
C LEU A 349 22.37 -2.22 2.29
N THR A 350 22.36 -3.55 2.06
CA THR A 350 21.68 -4.19 0.94
C THR A 350 20.90 -5.41 1.41
N LYS A 351 19.88 -5.81 0.65
CA LYS A 351 19.05 -6.98 0.97
C LYS A 351 19.71 -8.31 0.58
N SER A 352 20.67 -8.26 -0.33
CA SER A 352 21.37 -9.45 -0.82
C SER A 352 22.68 -9.07 -1.51
N ASN A 353 23.59 -10.06 -1.62
CA ASN A 353 24.86 -9.90 -2.36
C ASN A 353 24.64 -9.58 -3.83
N SER A 354 23.55 -10.05 -4.44
CA SER A 354 23.21 -9.74 -5.83
C SER A 354 22.82 -8.27 -6.00
N GLU A 355 22.09 -7.70 -5.05
CA GLU A 355 21.79 -6.27 -5.02
C GLU A 355 23.05 -5.44 -4.82
N ALA A 356 23.89 -5.86 -3.86
CA ALA A 356 25.16 -5.18 -3.58
C ALA A 356 26.03 -5.09 -4.84
N ARG A 357 26.21 -6.19 -5.57
CA ARG A 357 26.98 -6.21 -6.83
C ARG A 357 26.45 -5.23 -7.87
N ARG A 358 25.13 -5.23 -8.10
CA ARG A 358 24.50 -4.28 -9.05
C ARG A 358 24.72 -2.83 -8.64
N LEU A 359 24.67 -2.52 -7.35
CA LEU A 359 24.90 -1.17 -6.84
C LEU A 359 26.36 -0.74 -6.96
N ILE A 360 27.31 -1.66 -6.78
CA ILE A 360 28.75 -1.41 -7.03
C ILE A 360 28.96 -1.14 -8.53
N GLU A 361 28.49 -2.02 -9.40
CA GLU A 361 28.61 -1.89 -10.87
C GLU A 361 27.97 -0.61 -11.42
N SER A 362 26.85 -0.17 -10.83
CA SER A 362 26.20 1.09 -11.21
C SER A 362 26.89 2.33 -10.64
N GLY A 363 27.97 2.18 -9.86
CA GLY A 363 28.66 3.29 -9.18
C GLY A 363 27.83 3.97 -8.10
N SER A 364 26.87 3.22 -7.52
CA SER A 364 26.02 3.69 -6.43
C SER A 364 26.61 3.43 -5.05
N VAL A 365 27.75 2.75 -4.96
CA VAL A 365 28.52 2.56 -3.73
C VAL A 365 29.72 3.49 -3.75
N LYS A 366 29.95 4.21 -2.65
CA LYS A 366 31.05 5.17 -2.50
C LYS A 366 31.72 5.01 -1.15
N ILE A 367 33.02 5.30 -1.11
CA ILE A 367 33.82 5.47 0.10
C ILE A 367 34.34 6.91 0.09
N ASP A 368 33.98 7.70 1.13
CA ASP A 368 34.33 9.15 1.21
C ASP A 368 34.06 9.88 -0.11
N ASP A 369 32.83 9.74 -0.64
CA ASP A 369 32.35 10.30 -1.92
C ASP A 369 33.04 9.76 -3.19
N GLN A 370 34.02 8.85 -3.10
CA GLN A 370 34.64 8.23 -4.27
C GLN A 370 33.93 6.93 -4.63
N LYS A 371 33.57 6.75 -5.90
CA LYS A 371 32.94 5.53 -6.39
C LYS A 371 33.84 4.32 -6.21
N VAL A 372 33.25 3.22 -5.79
CA VAL A 372 33.92 1.93 -5.64
C VAL A 372 33.51 1.02 -6.79
N GLU A 373 34.50 0.45 -7.47
CA GLU A 373 34.30 -0.50 -8.59
C GLU A 373 34.81 -1.90 -8.25
N LEU A 374 35.55 -2.02 -7.15
CA LEU A 374 36.13 -3.30 -6.70
C LEU A 374 35.15 -4.08 -5.82
N LEU A 375 35.12 -5.40 -6.01
CA LEU A 375 34.34 -6.31 -5.15
C LEU A 375 35.09 -6.74 -3.89
N ASP A 376 36.40 -6.72 -3.94
CA ASP A 376 37.27 -7.08 -2.81
C ASP A 376 38.16 -5.88 -2.46
N ILE A 377 38.17 -5.48 -1.22
CA ILE A 377 38.86 -4.27 -0.69
C ILE A 377 39.57 -4.63 0.60
N ASN A 378 40.79 -4.13 0.78
CA ASN A 378 41.46 -4.31 2.04
C ASN A 378 40.84 -3.41 3.14
N SER A 379 40.69 -3.95 4.35
CA SER A 379 40.08 -3.23 5.48
C SER A 379 40.76 -1.91 5.81
N SER A 380 42.07 -1.82 5.60
CA SER A 380 42.82 -0.57 5.77
C SER A 380 42.34 0.58 4.87
N ASP A 381 41.75 0.25 3.74
CA ASP A 381 41.15 1.23 2.83
C ASP A 381 39.74 1.68 3.26
N LEU A 382 39.12 0.98 4.23
CA LEU A 382 37.78 1.25 4.76
C LEU A 382 37.82 1.89 6.15
N ILE A 383 38.78 1.53 6.99
CA ILE A 383 38.90 2.01 8.37
C ILE A 383 39.03 3.54 8.40
N GLY A 384 38.23 4.16 9.28
CA GLY A 384 38.15 5.61 9.43
C GLY A 384 37.36 6.35 8.37
N LYS A 385 36.77 5.60 7.38
CA LYS A 385 36.02 6.17 6.27
C LYS A 385 34.53 5.93 6.40
N THR A 386 33.77 6.67 5.59
CA THR A 386 32.31 6.53 5.48
C THR A 386 31.96 5.82 4.18
N LEU A 387 31.25 4.71 4.30
CA LEU A 387 30.70 3.97 3.19
C LEU A 387 29.28 4.48 2.92
N GLN A 388 28.99 4.85 1.66
CA GLN A 388 27.67 5.28 1.22
C GLN A 388 27.13 4.29 0.18
N VAL A 389 25.86 3.87 0.35
CA VAL A 389 25.15 3.03 -0.59
C VAL A 389 23.86 3.74 -1.07
N GLY A 390 23.86 4.09 -2.36
CA GLY A 390 22.83 4.96 -2.91
C GLY A 390 22.88 6.36 -2.32
N LYS A 391 21.70 6.99 -2.18
CA LYS A 391 21.60 8.39 -1.70
C LYS A 391 21.38 8.52 -0.19
N ARG A 392 21.06 7.43 0.52
CA ARG A 392 20.47 7.52 1.86
C ARG A 392 21.09 6.60 2.91
N LYS A 393 21.82 5.58 2.52
CA LYS A 393 22.42 4.63 3.45
C LYS A 393 23.90 4.95 3.64
N PHE A 394 24.29 5.13 4.88
CA PHE A 394 25.65 5.44 5.29
C PHE A 394 26.08 4.51 6.41
N LEU A 395 27.37 4.19 6.45
CA LEU A 395 27.98 3.39 7.48
C LEU A 395 29.38 3.95 7.78
N LYS A 396 29.65 4.28 9.01
CA LYS A 396 30.98 4.66 9.46
C LYS A 396 31.75 3.43 9.87
N ILE A 397 32.96 3.29 9.39
CA ILE A 397 33.80 2.13 9.63
C ILE A 397 34.94 2.50 10.56
N ASN A 398 34.97 1.88 11.70
CA ASN A 398 36.00 2.10 12.71
C ASN A 398 36.93 0.88 12.81
N LYS A 399 38.13 1.10 13.35
CA LYS A 399 39.04 0.02 13.71
C LYS A 399 38.54 -0.65 14.98
N LYS A 400 38.60 -1.98 15.02
CA LYS A 400 38.24 -2.77 16.21
C LYS A 400 39.33 -2.65 17.29
#